data_0a43b2274703df9c999f600fdc239d0c
#
_entry.id   0a43b2274703df9c999f600fdc239d0c
#
_cell.length_a   1.000
_cell.length_b   1.000
_cell.length_c   1.000
_cell.angle_alpha   90.00
_cell.angle_beta   90.00
_cell.angle_gamma   90.00
#
_symmetry.space_group_name_H-M   'P 1'
#
loop_
_entity.id
_entity.type
_entity.pdbx_description
1 polymer ?
#
loop_
_entity_poly.entity_id
_entity_poly.type
_entity_poly.pdbx_seq_one_letter_code
_entity_poly.pdbx_strand_id
1 'polypeptide(L)'
;MGASTLPLLMALKRRGYIPNGSAVIEIGAQQLDESFVGATEDIAATGRSFGITSPPPSLAWSGPRSDTNVLAGAPLAREFWTWLGLSYASIDIDGSPGSIPLDLNYDDVPAELVGKYDVVTNFGITEHVANQLQSFKIAHDLATPGGLMLHVLPASGGLNHGLVSYNPKFFWMLGRSNGYKIAFMTMGQSERESGLPQNLLDFLALYEPNAADDFAAFRMPVTSLVVALQKVFDTPFVAPLDVPSDATTEHASLRARYWSVLQPDLSFQARERDLLARIKEVYNREQILVAKEADLDQRKRDVYEREQYVAVHEWTRYIIFAPVRLSYRVRRWLYAHAPPWLVAAKRKMFGTANAKSDGTRSRGT
;
A
#
# COMPACT_ATOMS: atom_id res chain seq x y z
N MET A 1 2.56 8.62 -9.53
CA MET A 1 1.75 7.43 -9.19
C MET A 1 2.67 6.22 -9.10
N GLY A 2 2.63 5.46 -8.02
CA GLY A 2 3.51 4.31 -7.77
C GLY A 2 2.82 2.95 -7.97
N ALA A 3 3.61 1.87 -8.10
CA ALA A 3 3.12 0.50 -8.29
C ALA A 3 2.20 0.01 -7.15
N SER A 4 2.35 0.54 -5.94
CA SER A 4 1.47 0.23 -4.81
C SER A 4 -0.01 0.56 -5.06
N THR A 5 -0.33 1.39 -6.07
CA THR A 5 -1.71 1.69 -6.47
C THR A 5 -2.35 0.57 -7.30
N LEU A 6 -1.57 -0.28 -7.96
CA LEU A 6 -2.07 -1.34 -8.85
C LEU A 6 -2.96 -2.37 -8.15
N PRO A 7 -2.57 -2.96 -6.99
CA PRO A 7 -3.43 -3.87 -6.24
C PRO A 7 -4.74 -3.22 -5.79
N LEU A 8 -4.70 -1.92 -5.43
CA LEU A 8 -5.88 -1.16 -5.05
C LEU A 8 -6.84 -1.03 -6.24
N LEU A 9 -6.34 -0.63 -7.41
CA LEU A 9 -7.15 -0.49 -8.62
C LEU A 9 -7.81 -1.82 -9.00
N MET A 10 -7.06 -2.93 -8.96
CA MET A 10 -7.61 -4.27 -9.20
C MET A 10 -8.71 -4.64 -8.19
N ALA A 11 -8.51 -4.34 -6.92
CA ALA A 11 -9.50 -4.63 -5.88
C ALA A 11 -10.78 -3.80 -6.06
N LEU A 12 -10.65 -2.52 -6.37
CA LEU A 12 -11.78 -1.61 -6.62
C LEU A 12 -12.54 -2.00 -7.89
N LYS A 13 -11.80 -2.38 -8.95
CA LYS A 13 -12.38 -2.89 -10.18
C LYS A 13 -13.21 -4.16 -9.95
N ARG A 14 -12.65 -5.16 -9.27
CA ARG A 14 -13.34 -6.41 -8.94
C ARG A 14 -14.59 -6.21 -8.08
N ARG A 15 -14.60 -5.18 -7.25
CA ARG A 15 -15.75 -4.81 -6.41
C ARG A 15 -16.79 -3.95 -7.14
N GLY A 16 -16.57 -3.62 -8.42
CA GLY A 16 -17.50 -2.84 -9.23
C GLY A 16 -17.46 -1.33 -9.01
N TYR A 17 -16.47 -0.81 -8.27
CA TYR A 17 -16.34 0.65 -8.05
C TYR A 17 -15.82 1.40 -9.27
N ILE A 18 -15.14 0.73 -10.19
CA ILE A 18 -14.61 1.32 -11.42
C ILE A 18 -15.21 0.55 -12.61
N PRO A 19 -16.33 0.99 -13.19
CA PRO A 19 -16.89 0.40 -14.40
C PRO A 19 -15.94 0.44 -15.60
N ASN A 20 -16.18 -0.37 -16.64
CA ASN A 20 -15.45 -0.23 -17.90
C ASN A 20 -15.84 1.09 -18.57
N GLY A 21 -14.88 1.75 -19.22
CA GLY A 21 -15.10 3.01 -19.91
C GLY A 21 -15.33 4.20 -18.98
N SER A 22 -15.05 4.07 -17.67
CA SER A 22 -15.14 5.18 -16.71
C SER A 22 -14.33 6.38 -17.15
N ALA A 23 -14.84 7.57 -16.82
CA ALA A 23 -14.11 8.83 -16.93
C ALA A 23 -13.25 9.07 -15.69
N VAL A 24 -11.95 9.23 -15.86
CA VAL A 24 -10.98 9.52 -14.81
C VAL A 24 -10.50 10.96 -14.92
N ILE A 25 -10.44 11.67 -13.80
CA ILE A 25 -9.71 12.93 -13.69
C ILE A 25 -8.70 12.88 -12.58
N GLU A 26 -7.48 13.30 -12.87
CA GLU A 26 -6.43 13.46 -11.88
C GLU A 26 -6.39 14.89 -11.34
N ILE A 27 -6.36 15.04 -10.03
CA ILE A 27 -5.96 16.27 -9.37
C ILE A 27 -4.43 16.28 -9.36
N GLY A 28 -3.82 17.15 -10.14
CA GLY A 28 -2.42 17.12 -10.53
C GLY A 28 -2.14 16.07 -11.62
N ALA A 29 -1.53 16.47 -12.71
CA ALA A 29 -1.14 15.58 -13.80
C ALA A 29 -0.04 14.61 -13.32
N GLN A 30 -0.41 13.36 -13.06
CA GLN A 30 0.50 12.39 -12.46
C GLN A 30 1.52 11.86 -13.46
N GLN A 31 2.74 11.67 -12.95
CA GLN A 31 3.78 10.87 -13.59
C GLN A 31 3.89 9.52 -12.91
N LEU A 32 4.33 8.50 -13.64
CA LEU A 32 4.57 7.17 -13.13
C LEU A 32 5.98 7.10 -12.54
N ASP A 33 6.11 6.71 -11.29
CA ASP A 33 7.40 6.57 -10.64
C ASP A 33 8.14 5.27 -11.06
N GLU A 34 9.37 5.11 -10.63
CA GLU A 34 10.22 3.96 -11.00
C GLU A 34 9.63 2.62 -10.58
N SER A 35 8.94 2.56 -9.43
CA SER A 35 8.32 1.33 -8.97
C SER A 35 7.23 0.86 -9.92
N PHE A 36 6.51 1.82 -10.52
CA PHE A 36 5.48 1.52 -11.51
C PHE A 36 6.09 1.00 -12.81
N VAL A 37 7.14 1.67 -13.29
CA VAL A 37 7.83 1.28 -14.54
C VAL A 37 8.42 -0.13 -14.44
N GLY A 38 8.87 -0.55 -13.26
CA GLY A 38 9.42 -1.89 -13.01
C GLY A 38 8.37 -2.99 -12.81
N ALA A 39 7.09 -2.64 -12.61
CA ALA A 39 6.03 -3.57 -12.19
C ALA A 39 5.28 -4.22 -13.37
N THR A 40 5.98 -4.73 -14.37
CA THR A 40 5.40 -5.22 -15.65
C THR A 40 4.28 -6.25 -15.45
N GLU A 41 4.47 -7.22 -14.55
CA GLU A 41 3.46 -8.26 -14.30
C GLU A 41 2.22 -7.70 -13.58
N ASP A 42 2.40 -6.82 -12.62
CA ASP A 42 1.30 -6.19 -11.90
C ASP A 42 0.50 -5.25 -12.81
N ILE A 43 1.17 -4.55 -13.73
CA ILE A 43 0.53 -3.75 -14.78
C ILE A 43 -0.31 -4.65 -15.68
N ALA A 44 0.26 -5.76 -16.17
CA ALA A 44 -0.45 -6.72 -17.00
C ALA A 44 -1.64 -7.35 -16.26
N ALA A 45 -1.48 -7.71 -14.98
CA ALA A 45 -2.54 -8.24 -14.14
C ALA A 45 -3.66 -7.21 -13.94
N THR A 46 -3.29 -5.93 -13.76
CA THR A 46 -4.25 -4.84 -13.69
C THR A 46 -5.02 -4.71 -15.00
N GLY A 47 -4.35 -4.69 -16.15
CA GLY A 47 -4.99 -4.68 -17.47
C GLY A 47 -6.00 -5.81 -17.64
N ARG A 48 -5.60 -7.04 -17.30
CA ARG A 48 -6.51 -8.20 -17.32
C ARG A 48 -7.76 -8.00 -16.46
N SER A 49 -7.64 -7.34 -15.31
CA SER A 49 -8.79 -7.04 -14.43
C SER A 49 -9.77 -6.05 -15.06
N PHE A 50 -9.30 -5.21 -15.98
CA PHE A 50 -10.11 -4.29 -16.80
C PHE A 50 -10.57 -4.90 -18.13
N GLY A 51 -10.20 -6.16 -18.42
CA GLY A 51 -10.53 -6.85 -19.67
C GLY A 51 -9.58 -6.51 -20.82
N ILE A 52 -8.44 -5.90 -20.54
CA ILE A 52 -7.44 -5.53 -21.54
C ILE A 52 -6.53 -6.72 -21.81
N THR A 53 -6.36 -7.05 -23.09
CA THR A 53 -5.50 -8.13 -23.57
C THR A 53 -4.29 -7.64 -24.36
N SER A 54 -4.32 -6.37 -24.80
CA SER A 54 -3.19 -5.74 -25.45
C SER A 54 -2.01 -5.55 -24.46
N PRO A 55 -0.77 -5.61 -24.95
CA PRO A 55 0.38 -5.32 -24.10
C PRO A 55 0.28 -3.89 -23.52
N PRO A 56 0.83 -3.65 -22.33
CA PRO A 56 0.89 -2.31 -21.77
C PRO A 56 1.69 -1.38 -22.69
N PRO A 57 1.41 -0.07 -22.64
CA PRO A 57 2.21 0.91 -23.37
C PRO A 57 3.67 0.86 -22.92
N SER A 58 4.58 1.31 -23.76
CA SER A 58 5.97 1.49 -23.36
C SER A 58 6.04 2.58 -22.30
N LEU A 59 6.23 2.18 -21.05
CA LEU A 59 6.38 3.08 -19.90
C LEU A 59 7.87 3.37 -19.65
N ALA A 60 8.65 3.45 -20.73
CA ALA A 60 10.07 3.72 -20.62
C ALA A 60 10.32 5.16 -20.17
N TRP A 61 11.26 5.31 -19.28
CA TRP A 61 11.77 6.61 -18.86
C TRP A 61 12.56 7.25 -20.00
N SER A 62 12.20 8.45 -20.46
CA SER A 62 12.75 9.06 -21.66
C SER A 62 13.78 10.18 -21.44
N GLY A 63 14.10 10.50 -20.18
CA GLY A 63 15.00 11.61 -19.85
C GLY A 63 16.01 11.32 -18.75
N PRO A 64 16.99 12.19 -18.56
CA PRO A 64 17.90 12.08 -17.43
C PRO A 64 17.13 12.26 -16.13
N ARG A 65 17.49 11.46 -15.12
CA ARG A 65 16.97 11.66 -13.76
C ARG A 65 17.44 13.03 -13.27
N SER A 66 16.50 13.84 -12.82
CA SER A 66 16.80 15.12 -12.18
C SER A 66 16.89 14.89 -10.67
N ASP A 67 17.91 15.48 -10.03
CA ASP A 67 18.03 15.51 -8.56
C ASP A 67 16.99 16.46 -7.93
N THR A 68 16.27 17.21 -8.74
CA THR A 68 15.11 17.99 -8.32
C THR A 68 13.85 17.13 -8.42
N ASN A 69 12.88 17.35 -7.56
CA ASN A 69 11.62 16.57 -7.43
C ASN A 69 10.77 16.44 -8.70
N VAL A 70 11.24 16.91 -9.82
CA VAL A 70 10.59 16.74 -11.12
C VAL A 70 11.13 15.48 -11.76
N LEU A 71 10.26 14.52 -11.98
CA LEU A 71 10.55 13.26 -12.67
C LEU A 71 10.72 13.52 -14.19
N ALA A 72 11.76 14.28 -14.55
CA ALA A 72 12.00 14.66 -15.95
C ALA A 72 12.06 13.41 -16.85
N GLY A 73 11.17 13.33 -17.84
CA GLY A 73 11.07 12.20 -18.76
C GLY A 73 10.34 10.98 -18.21
N ALA A 74 9.73 11.06 -17.04
CA ALA A 74 8.85 9.99 -16.54
C ALA A 74 7.58 9.88 -17.40
N PRO A 75 7.07 8.67 -17.65
CA PRO A 75 5.82 8.46 -18.37
C PRO A 75 4.66 9.14 -17.66
N LEU A 76 3.71 9.68 -18.41
CA LEU A 76 2.48 10.26 -17.85
C LEU A 76 1.50 9.13 -17.49
N ALA A 77 0.79 9.28 -16.39
CA ALA A 77 -0.26 8.34 -16.00
C ALA A 77 -1.42 8.30 -17.01
N ARG A 78 -1.60 9.35 -17.82
CA ARG A 78 -2.53 9.37 -18.94
C ARG A 78 -2.43 8.13 -19.83
N GLU A 79 -1.22 7.71 -20.18
CA GLU A 79 -1.02 6.56 -21.08
C GLU A 79 -1.51 5.27 -20.44
N PHE A 80 -1.28 5.11 -19.16
CA PHE A 80 -1.76 3.97 -18.39
C PHE A 80 -3.29 3.95 -18.26
N TRP A 81 -3.92 5.07 -17.89
CA TRP A 81 -5.38 5.15 -17.78
C TRP A 81 -6.07 4.90 -19.12
N THR A 82 -5.55 5.50 -20.20
CA THR A 82 -6.08 5.30 -21.54
C THR A 82 -5.94 3.85 -22.00
N TRP A 83 -4.80 3.21 -21.70
CA TRP A 83 -4.58 1.79 -22.00
C TRP A 83 -5.58 0.89 -21.25
N LEU A 84 -5.96 1.23 -20.03
CA LEU A 84 -7.02 0.53 -19.29
C LEU A 84 -8.43 0.71 -19.89
N GLY A 85 -8.56 1.46 -21.01
CA GLY A 85 -9.84 1.72 -21.68
C GLY A 85 -10.68 2.78 -20.98
N LEU A 86 -10.05 3.67 -20.21
CA LEU A 86 -10.71 4.74 -19.47
C LEU A 86 -10.50 6.07 -20.21
N SER A 87 -11.49 6.97 -20.18
CA SER A 87 -11.26 8.34 -20.64
C SER A 87 -10.52 9.13 -19.57
N TYR A 88 -9.60 9.99 -19.98
CA TYR A 88 -8.69 10.66 -19.07
C TYR A 88 -8.73 12.18 -19.21
N ALA A 89 -8.72 12.87 -18.08
CA ALA A 89 -8.44 14.28 -17.92
C ALA A 89 -7.53 14.51 -16.71
N SER A 90 -6.95 15.69 -16.62
CA SER A 90 -6.24 16.16 -15.42
C SER A 90 -6.48 17.66 -15.24
N ILE A 91 -6.45 18.11 -13.99
CA ILE A 91 -6.34 19.52 -13.63
C ILE A 91 -4.98 19.75 -13.01
N ASP A 92 -4.32 20.84 -13.37
CA ASP A 92 -3.03 21.24 -12.83
C ASP A 92 -2.83 22.75 -12.92
N ILE A 93 -2.01 23.32 -12.04
CA ILE A 93 -1.66 24.74 -12.06
C ILE A 93 -0.41 25.01 -12.90
N ASP A 94 0.44 24.03 -13.10
CA ASP A 94 1.76 24.16 -13.72
C ASP A 94 1.75 24.16 -15.25
N GLY A 95 0.58 23.97 -15.86
CA GLY A 95 0.44 23.90 -17.32
C GLY A 95 0.94 22.60 -17.92
N SER A 96 0.96 21.50 -17.18
CA SER A 96 1.25 20.16 -17.69
C SER A 96 0.51 19.87 -18.99
N PRO A 97 1.14 19.27 -20.02
CA PRO A 97 0.56 19.14 -21.36
C PRO A 97 -0.81 18.45 -21.36
N GLY A 98 -1.84 19.19 -21.77
CA GLY A 98 -3.23 18.71 -21.86
C GLY A 98 -3.96 18.64 -20.53
N SER A 99 -3.43 19.24 -19.47
CA SER A 99 -4.16 19.48 -18.22
C SER A 99 -5.01 20.73 -18.34
N ILE A 100 -6.12 20.72 -17.63
CA ILE A 100 -7.01 21.87 -17.49
C ILE A 100 -6.42 22.74 -16.36
N PRO A 101 -6.10 24.03 -16.63
CA PRO A 101 -5.58 24.90 -15.58
C PRO A 101 -6.62 25.12 -14.50
N LEU A 102 -6.25 24.83 -13.22
CA LEU A 102 -7.12 25.08 -12.06
C LEU A 102 -6.28 25.27 -10.80
N ASP A 103 -6.46 26.39 -10.13
CA ASP A 103 -5.82 26.64 -8.83
C ASP A 103 -6.69 26.08 -7.68
N LEU A 104 -6.19 25.04 -7.04
CA LEU A 104 -6.88 24.37 -5.92
C LEU A 104 -7.06 25.26 -4.69
N ASN A 105 -6.38 26.41 -4.60
CA ASN A 105 -6.57 27.37 -3.51
C ASN A 105 -7.75 28.31 -3.74
N TYR A 106 -8.02 28.69 -5.00
CA TYR A 106 -8.90 29.83 -5.28
C TYR A 106 -10.00 29.56 -6.29
N ASP A 107 -9.81 28.60 -7.21
CA ASP A 107 -10.78 28.38 -8.28
C ASP A 107 -11.91 27.43 -7.88
N ASP A 108 -13.08 27.67 -8.44
CA ASP A 108 -14.17 26.71 -8.46
C ASP A 108 -14.07 25.80 -9.69
N VAL A 109 -14.66 24.62 -9.61
CA VAL A 109 -14.73 23.70 -10.75
C VAL A 109 -15.58 24.32 -11.86
N PRO A 110 -15.08 24.43 -13.11
CA PRO A 110 -15.87 24.87 -14.25
C PRO A 110 -17.17 24.05 -14.41
N ALA A 111 -18.27 24.71 -14.71
CA ALA A 111 -19.60 24.08 -14.72
C ALA A 111 -19.68 22.85 -15.64
N GLU A 112 -18.91 22.85 -16.75
CA GLU A 112 -18.82 21.73 -17.69
C GLU A 112 -18.11 20.50 -17.14
N LEU A 113 -17.35 20.63 -16.05
CA LEU A 113 -16.64 19.53 -15.40
C LEU A 113 -17.36 18.99 -14.17
N VAL A 114 -18.35 19.72 -13.62
CA VAL A 114 -19.08 19.32 -12.42
C VAL A 114 -19.82 18.02 -12.65
N GLY A 115 -19.55 17.01 -11.77
CA GLY A 115 -20.23 15.72 -11.79
C GLY A 115 -19.97 14.89 -13.06
N LYS A 116 -18.81 15.02 -13.69
CA LYS A 116 -18.51 14.33 -14.96
C LYS A 116 -17.60 13.11 -14.83
N TYR A 117 -16.98 12.89 -13.68
CA TYR A 117 -15.95 11.88 -13.57
C TYR A 117 -16.36 10.76 -12.61
N ASP A 118 -16.22 9.53 -13.11
CA ASP A 118 -16.48 8.33 -12.32
C ASP A 118 -15.37 8.05 -11.32
N VAL A 119 -14.16 8.51 -11.61
CA VAL A 119 -12.99 8.37 -10.76
C VAL A 119 -12.24 9.69 -10.69
N VAL A 120 -12.08 10.22 -9.49
CA VAL A 120 -11.24 11.39 -9.19
C VAL A 120 -10.05 10.91 -8.37
N THR A 121 -8.84 11.16 -8.84
CA THR A 121 -7.62 10.76 -8.11
C THR A 121 -6.89 11.96 -7.52
N ASN A 122 -6.33 11.78 -6.34
CA ASN A 122 -5.51 12.74 -5.63
C ASN A 122 -4.33 11.98 -5.01
N PHE A 123 -3.27 11.87 -5.78
CA PHE A 123 -2.09 11.08 -5.43
C PHE A 123 -0.91 11.99 -5.14
N GLY A 124 -0.82 12.49 -3.90
CA GLY A 124 0.30 13.33 -3.49
C GLY A 124 0.24 14.76 -4.03
N ILE A 125 -0.93 15.39 -4.06
CA ILE A 125 -1.09 16.77 -4.56
C ILE A 125 -1.62 17.71 -3.50
N THR A 126 -2.73 17.38 -2.86
CA THR A 126 -3.41 18.34 -1.98
C THR A 126 -2.62 18.66 -0.72
N GLU A 127 -1.65 17.84 -0.33
CA GLU A 127 -0.73 18.18 0.75
C GLU A 127 0.13 19.42 0.47
N HIS A 128 0.29 19.78 -0.80
CA HIS A 128 1.02 20.99 -1.23
C HIS A 128 0.13 22.23 -1.33
N VAL A 129 -1.17 22.10 -1.06
CA VAL A 129 -2.16 23.17 -1.17
C VAL A 129 -2.55 23.67 0.22
N ALA A 130 -2.54 24.99 0.43
CA ALA A 130 -2.91 25.57 1.72
C ALA A 130 -4.42 25.49 2.00
N ASN A 131 -5.26 25.70 0.97
CA ASN A 131 -6.72 25.67 1.09
C ASN A 131 -7.27 24.24 0.94
N GLN A 132 -7.14 23.47 2.02
CA GLN A 132 -7.60 22.09 2.06
C GLN A 132 -9.10 21.93 1.79
N LEU A 133 -9.90 22.84 2.34
CA LEU A 133 -11.34 22.76 2.17
C LEU A 133 -11.76 22.90 0.71
N GLN A 134 -11.15 23.85 -0.03
CA GLN A 134 -11.39 24.04 -1.46
C GLN A 134 -10.93 22.83 -2.26
N SER A 135 -9.77 22.27 -1.95
CA SER A 135 -9.23 21.09 -2.64
C SER A 135 -10.17 19.88 -2.55
N PHE A 136 -10.74 19.60 -1.37
CA PHE A 136 -11.70 18.51 -1.21
C PHE A 136 -13.08 18.84 -1.77
N LYS A 137 -13.48 20.12 -1.79
CA LYS A 137 -14.68 20.58 -2.51
C LYS A 137 -14.53 20.32 -4.01
N ILE A 138 -13.37 20.65 -4.59
CA ILE A 138 -13.09 20.38 -5.99
C ILE A 138 -13.19 18.88 -6.31
N ALA A 139 -12.58 18.01 -5.48
CA ALA A 139 -12.71 16.58 -5.66
C ALA A 139 -14.17 16.09 -5.62
N HIS A 140 -14.97 16.65 -4.71
CA HIS A 140 -16.41 16.38 -4.61
C HIS A 140 -17.17 16.83 -5.86
N ASP A 141 -16.91 18.06 -6.30
CA ASP A 141 -17.63 18.68 -7.41
C ASP A 141 -17.32 17.99 -8.75
N LEU A 142 -16.09 17.51 -8.93
CA LEU A 142 -15.69 16.72 -10.11
C LEU A 142 -16.37 15.35 -10.17
N ALA A 143 -16.58 14.72 -9.01
CA ALA A 143 -17.09 13.35 -8.94
C ALA A 143 -18.60 13.29 -9.27
N THR A 144 -18.97 12.37 -10.16
CA THR A 144 -20.37 12.03 -10.42
C THR A 144 -21.01 11.34 -9.20
N PRO A 145 -22.33 11.40 -9.01
CA PRO A 145 -23.01 10.51 -8.06
C PRO A 145 -22.74 9.04 -8.41
N GLY A 146 -22.29 8.27 -7.42
CA GLY A 146 -21.77 6.91 -7.61
C GLY A 146 -20.26 6.85 -7.88
N GLY A 147 -19.65 7.99 -8.23
CA GLY A 147 -18.21 8.09 -8.54
C GLY A 147 -17.31 7.90 -7.31
N LEU A 148 -16.08 7.59 -7.57
CA LEU A 148 -15.05 7.23 -6.59
C LEU A 148 -14.00 8.33 -6.51
N MET A 149 -13.69 8.78 -5.32
CA MET A 149 -12.59 9.69 -5.02
C MET A 149 -11.47 8.87 -4.35
N LEU A 150 -10.31 8.79 -5.00
CA LEU A 150 -9.14 8.06 -4.52
C LEU A 150 -8.08 9.04 -4.03
N HIS A 151 -7.69 8.89 -2.79
CA HIS A 151 -6.66 9.72 -2.17
C HIS A 151 -5.50 8.83 -1.70
N VAL A 152 -4.27 9.20 -2.05
CA VAL A 152 -3.03 8.63 -1.50
C VAL A 152 -2.20 9.81 -1.02
N LEU A 153 -2.16 10.03 0.28
CA LEU A 153 -1.69 11.26 0.89
C LEU A 153 -0.78 10.98 2.11
N PRO A 154 0.14 11.87 2.46
CA PRO A 154 1.01 11.66 3.61
C PRO A 154 0.22 11.70 4.92
N ALA A 155 0.46 10.73 5.81
CA ALA A 155 -0.15 10.67 7.13
C ALA A 155 0.83 11.00 8.25
N SER A 156 2.07 10.52 8.16
CA SER A 156 3.15 10.87 9.10
C SER A 156 4.51 10.78 8.42
N GLY A 157 5.53 11.32 9.03
CA GLY A 157 6.84 11.46 8.40
C GLY A 157 6.81 12.50 7.28
N GLY A 158 7.89 12.58 6.49
CA GLY A 158 7.94 13.50 5.36
C GLY A 158 7.69 14.96 5.72
N LEU A 159 8.23 15.43 6.86
CA LEU A 159 7.95 16.77 7.42
C LEU A 159 8.32 17.92 6.49
N ASN A 160 9.20 17.69 5.53
CA ASN A 160 9.59 18.66 4.50
C ASN A 160 9.01 18.34 3.12
N HIS A 161 7.99 17.45 3.05
CA HIS A 161 7.42 17.03 1.79
C HIS A 161 6.30 17.96 1.32
N GLY A 162 5.39 18.33 2.21
CA GLY A 162 4.23 19.16 1.90
C GLY A 162 3.84 20.07 3.06
N LEU A 163 2.79 20.85 2.86
CA LEU A 163 2.25 21.79 3.88
C LEU A 163 1.38 21.05 4.91
N VAL A 164 0.80 19.91 4.53
CA VAL A 164 -0.20 19.21 5.34
C VAL A 164 0.08 17.71 5.37
N SER A 165 -0.07 17.11 6.57
CA SER A 165 -0.20 15.66 6.75
C SER A 165 -1.61 15.34 7.23
N TYR A 166 -2.15 14.21 6.80
CA TYR A 166 -3.57 13.89 6.98
C TYR A 166 -3.81 12.88 8.10
N ASN A 167 -4.76 13.20 8.95
CA ASN A 167 -5.26 12.27 9.94
C ASN A 167 -6.40 11.43 9.33
N PRO A 168 -6.46 10.09 9.54
CA PRO A 168 -7.57 9.24 9.11
C PRO A 168 -8.94 9.75 9.55
N LYS A 169 -9.01 10.38 10.72
CA LYS A 169 -10.25 10.97 11.24
C LYS A 169 -10.81 12.08 10.35
N PHE A 170 -9.94 12.82 9.66
CA PHE A 170 -10.39 13.84 8.70
C PHE A 170 -11.26 13.22 7.60
N PHE A 171 -10.83 12.12 7.00
CA PHE A 171 -11.60 11.43 5.95
C PHE A 171 -12.84 10.75 6.47
N TRP A 172 -12.79 10.28 7.72
CA TRP A 172 -13.97 9.76 8.39
C TRP A 172 -15.03 10.84 8.58
N MET A 173 -14.63 12.02 9.05
CA MET A 173 -15.54 13.15 9.23
C MET A 173 -16.01 13.73 7.89
N LEU A 174 -15.13 13.73 6.86
CA LEU A 174 -15.49 14.14 5.51
C LEU A 174 -16.55 13.21 4.92
N GLY A 175 -16.38 11.91 5.07
CA GLY A 175 -17.39 10.91 4.68
C GLY A 175 -18.71 11.10 5.40
N ARG A 176 -18.67 11.33 6.71
CA ARG A 176 -19.85 11.56 7.54
C ARG A 176 -20.61 12.82 7.12
N SER A 177 -19.89 13.94 6.91
CA SER A 177 -20.52 15.23 6.57
C SER A 177 -21.19 15.22 5.19
N ASN A 178 -20.67 14.42 4.25
CA ASN A 178 -21.16 14.38 2.87
C ASN A 178 -21.90 13.08 2.52
N GLY A 179 -22.09 12.19 3.47
CA GLY A 179 -22.75 10.91 3.23
C GLY A 179 -21.97 9.99 2.29
N TYR A 180 -20.63 10.13 2.20
CA TYR A 180 -19.82 9.25 1.37
C TYR A 180 -19.76 7.84 1.96
N LYS A 181 -19.75 6.86 1.08
CA LYS A 181 -19.42 5.51 1.47
C LYS A 181 -17.88 5.35 1.45
N ILE A 182 -17.29 4.99 2.58
CA ILE A 182 -15.89 4.63 2.65
C ILE A 182 -15.73 3.24 2.06
N ALA A 183 -15.27 3.15 0.82
CA ALA A 183 -15.04 1.89 0.13
C ALA A 183 -13.77 1.19 0.63
N PHE A 184 -12.76 2.01 1.01
CA PHE A 184 -11.47 1.54 1.52
C PHE A 184 -10.79 2.68 2.30
N MET A 185 -10.11 2.35 3.39
CA MET A 185 -9.22 3.26 4.11
C MET A 185 -8.15 2.44 4.84
N THR A 186 -6.90 2.73 4.59
CA THR A 186 -5.76 2.08 5.25
C THR A 186 -4.57 3.02 5.33
N MET A 187 -3.64 2.69 6.20
CA MET A 187 -2.33 3.33 6.26
C MET A 187 -1.29 2.35 5.71
N GLY A 188 -0.50 2.82 4.75
CA GLY A 188 0.66 2.11 4.21
C GLY A 188 1.94 2.71 4.78
N GLN A 189 2.89 1.87 5.14
CA GLN A 189 4.22 2.31 5.52
C GLN A 189 5.12 2.28 4.28
N SER A 190 5.83 3.37 4.00
CA SER A 190 6.90 3.34 3.02
C SER A 190 8.07 2.54 3.60
N GLU A 191 8.64 1.62 2.83
CA GLU A 191 9.83 0.88 3.21
C GLU A 191 11.07 1.77 3.36
N ARG A 192 10.97 3.04 2.97
CA ARG A 192 12.02 4.03 3.15
C ARG A 192 12.06 4.46 4.61
N GLU A 193 13.01 3.86 5.34
CA GLU A 193 13.59 4.32 6.59
C GLU A 193 12.89 3.99 7.92
N SER A 194 13.40 2.96 8.54
CA SER A 194 13.09 2.50 9.90
C SER A 194 13.97 3.15 10.99
N GLY A 195 14.43 4.38 10.80
CA GLY A 195 15.27 5.06 11.79
C GLY A 195 14.46 5.92 12.76
N LEU A 196 13.63 5.32 13.62
CA LEU A 196 13.03 6.07 14.72
C LEU A 196 14.11 6.47 15.73
N PRO A 197 14.05 7.70 16.28
CA PRO A 197 14.83 8.08 17.46
C PRO A 197 14.56 7.08 18.59
N GLN A 198 15.62 6.59 19.23
CA GLN A 198 15.50 5.57 20.28
C GLN A 198 14.85 6.11 21.56
N ASN A 199 14.83 7.42 21.72
CA ASN A 199 14.23 8.08 22.86
C ASN A 199 13.79 9.51 22.53
N LEU A 200 13.02 10.14 23.45
CA LEU A 200 12.51 11.50 23.29
C LEU A 200 13.64 12.56 23.22
N LEU A 201 14.77 12.34 23.86
CA LEU A 201 15.89 13.28 23.84
C LEU A 201 16.57 13.30 22.49
N ASP A 202 16.73 12.13 21.84
CA ASP A 202 17.23 12.03 20.47
C ASP A 202 16.26 12.72 19.49
N PHE A 203 14.96 12.56 19.71
CA PHE A 203 13.93 13.24 18.97
C PHE A 203 14.02 14.78 19.10
N LEU A 204 14.17 15.28 20.33
CA LEU A 204 14.28 16.72 20.58
C LEU A 204 15.61 17.30 20.08
N ALA A 205 16.70 16.53 20.14
CA ALA A 205 18.01 16.94 19.63
C ALA A 205 18.05 17.01 18.09
N LEU A 206 17.21 16.25 17.39
CA LEU A 206 17.10 16.30 15.93
C LEU A 206 16.22 17.46 15.44
N TYR A 207 15.45 18.08 16.31
CA TYR A 207 14.58 19.20 15.97
C TYR A 207 15.29 20.53 16.25
N GLU A 208 16.04 21.03 15.28
CA GLU A 208 16.57 22.38 15.28
C GLU A 208 15.68 23.30 14.44
N PRO A 209 14.95 24.25 15.07
CA PRO A 209 13.97 25.10 14.38
C PRO A 209 14.53 25.99 13.27
N ASN A 210 15.85 26.17 13.25
CA ASN A 210 16.53 27.05 12.31
C ASN A 210 17.17 26.36 11.11
N ALA A 211 17.14 25.04 11.06
CA ALA A 211 17.66 24.26 9.95
C ALA A 211 16.51 23.82 9.03
N ALA A 212 16.01 24.74 8.21
CA ALA A 212 14.93 24.45 7.27
C ALA A 212 15.23 23.26 6.34
N ASP A 213 16.52 23.00 6.11
CA ASP A 213 16.99 21.91 5.26
C ASP A 213 17.17 20.57 6.04
N ASP A 214 17.21 20.60 7.37
CA ASP A 214 17.46 19.40 8.18
C ASP A 214 16.19 18.62 8.58
N PHE A 215 15.01 19.09 8.23
CA PHE A 215 13.79 18.28 8.35
C PHE A 215 13.87 16.96 7.53
N ALA A 216 14.70 16.92 6.50
CA ALA A 216 14.98 15.71 5.76
C ALA A 216 15.74 14.65 6.58
N ALA A 217 16.48 15.05 7.61
CA ALA A 217 17.18 14.16 8.53
C ALA A 217 16.27 13.63 9.66
N PHE A 218 15.09 14.20 9.81
CA PHE A 218 14.12 13.78 10.81
C PHE A 218 13.45 12.47 10.39
N ARG A 219 13.95 11.38 10.95
CA ARG A 219 13.54 10.03 10.56
C ARG A 219 12.32 9.55 11.32
N MET A 220 11.16 10.05 10.95
CA MET A 220 9.90 9.39 11.29
C MET A 220 9.52 8.39 10.18
N PRO A 221 8.85 7.27 10.52
CA PRO A 221 8.31 6.40 9.48
C PRO A 221 7.39 7.20 8.56
N VAL A 222 7.70 7.21 7.29
CA VAL A 222 6.83 7.81 6.29
C VAL A 222 5.66 6.87 6.09
N THR A 223 4.48 7.31 6.48
CA THR A 223 3.25 6.57 6.25
C THR A 223 2.35 7.34 5.31
N SER A 224 1.75 6.63 4.37
CA SER A 224 0.73 7.16 3.48
C SER A 224 -0.65 6.69 3.92
N LEU A 225 -1.62 7.57 3.85
CA LEU A 225 -3.02 7.27 4.03
C LEU A 225 -3.64 7.04 2.65
N VAL A 226 -4.22 5.86 2.45
CA VAL A 226 -4.91 5.46 1.22
C VAL A 226 -6.39 5.42 1.50
N VAL A 227 -7.17 6.24 0.81
CA VAL A 227 -8.62 6.37 1.03
C VAL A 227 -9.37 6.32 -0.29
N ALA A 228 -10.44 5.53 -0.34
CA ALA A 228 -11.40 5.48 -1.41
C ALA A 228 -12.78 5.85 -0.88
N LEU A 229 -13.29 6.99 -1.30
CA LEU A 229 -14.60 7.51 -0.94
C LEU A 229 -15.54 7.43 -2.15
N GLN A 230 -16.72 6.84 -1.99
CA GLN A 230 -17.75 6.87 -3.03
C GLN A 230 -18.76 7.98 -2.73
N LYS A 231 -18.92 8.91 -3.66
CA LYS A 231 -19.99 9.93 -3.60
C LYS A 231 -21.33 9.25 -3.86
N VAL A 232 -22.16 9.16 -2.84
CA VAL A 232 -23.47 8.45 -2.95
C VAL A 232 -24.56 9.37 -3.44
N PHE A 233 -24.52 10.63 -3.02
CA PHE A 233 -25.60 11.60 -3.26
C PHE A 233 -25.09 12.81 -4.05
N ASP A 234 -25.99 13.40 -4.82
CA ASP A 234 -25.74 14.69 -5.49
C ASP A 234 -26.19 15.82 -4.57
N THR A 235 -25.35 16.09 -3.57
CA THR A 235 -25.59 17.14 -2.58
C THR A 235 -24.43 18.13 -2.58
N PRO A 236 -24.64 19.40 -2.21
CA PRO A 236 -23.54 20.33 -2.05
C PRO A 236 -22.51 19.84 -1.04
N PHE A 237 -21.25 20.14 -1.28
CA PHE A 237 -20.15 19.81 -0.38
C PHE A 237 -20.34 20.46 1.00
N VAL A 238 -20.16 19.67 2.05
CA VAL A 238 -20.22 20.11 3.45
C VAL A 238 -18.85 19.91 4.09
N ALA A 239 -18.31 20.98 4.68
CA ALA A 239 -17.06 20.92 5.42
C ALA A 239 -17.15 19.91 6.58
N PRO A 240 -16.11 19.11 6.82
CA PRO A 240 -16.12 18.18 7.96
C PRO A 240 -16.07 18.93 9.28
N LEU A 241 -16.78 18.41 10.28
CA LEU A 241 -16.76 18.92 11.65
C LEU A 241 -16.59 17.76 12.63
N ASP A 242 -15.56 17.85 13.47
CA ASP A 242 -15.28 16.86 14.51
C ASP A 242 -16.12 17.12 15.77
N VAL A 243 -17.36 16.68 15.73
CA VAL A 243 -18.27 16.71 16.88
C VAL A 243 -18.92 15.34 17.08
N PRO A 244 -19.28 14.97 18.32
CA PRO A 244 -20.10 13.80 18.57
C PRO A 244 -21.41 13.84 17.76
N SER A 245 -21.89 12.69 17.32
CA SER A 245 -23.13 12.60 16.53
C SER A 245 -24.38 13.03 17.28
N ASP A 246 -24.31 13.00 18.62
CA ASP A 246 -25.35 13.44 19.55
C ASP A 246 -25.16 14.88 20.04
N ALA A 247 -24.14 15.59 19.56
CA ALA A 247 -23.89 16.95 19.91
C ALA A 247 -25.05 17.84 19.44
N THR A 248 -25.60 18.63 20.36
CA THR A 248 -26.62 19.65 20.09
C THR A 248 -25.97 21.02 20.15
N THR A 249 -26.51 21.94 19.34
CA THR A 249 -26.15 23.35 19.43
C THR A 249 -27.41 24.21 19.45
N GLU A 250 -27.42 25.21 20.31
CA GLU A 250 -28.50 26.19 20.39
C GLU A 250 -28.40 27.23 19.27
N HIS A 251 -27.24 27.38 18.64
CA HIS A 251 -27.05 28.36 17.57
C HIS A 251 -27.65 27.91 16.26
N ALA A 252 -28.75 28.57 15.86
CA ALA A 252 -29.50 28.25 14.63
C ALA A 252 -28.64 28.29 13.36
N SER A 253 -27.68 29.23 13.27
CA SER A 253 -26.78 29.33 12.12
C SER A 253 -25.82 28.15 12.01
N LEU A 254 -25.28 27.66 13.13
CA LEU A 254 -24.43 26.46 13.15
C LEU A 254 -25.24 25.20 12.85
N ARG A 255 -26.46 25.12 13.41
CA ARG A 255 -27.36 24.02 13.12
C ARG A 255 -27.72 23.97 11.64
N ALA A 256 -28.04 25.10 11.01
CA ALA A 256 -28.35 25.16 9.58
C ALA A 256 -27.16 24.73 8.71
N ARG A 257 -25.90 25.06 9.11
CA ARG A 257 -24.70 24.73 8.36
C ARG A 257 -24.29 23.28 8.50
N TYR A 258 -24.45 22.71 9.70
CA TYR A 258 -23.94 21.36 10.01
C TYR A 258 -25.07 20.40 10.40
N TRP A 259 -26.30 20.65 9.91
CA TRP A 259 -27.47 19.88 10.30
C TRP A 259 -27.29 18.37 10.13
N SER A 260 -26.72 17.94 9.01
CA SER A 260 -26.46 16.54 8.73
C SER A 260 -25.43 15.91 9.68
N VAL A 261 -24.51 16.73 10.23
CA VAL A 261 -23.47 16.31 11.19
C VAL A 261 -23.99 16.30 12.63
N LEU A 262 -24.88 17.24 12.97
CA LEU A 262 -25.40 17.43 14.33
C LEU A 262 -26.66 16.61 14.63
N GLN A 263 -27.39 16.21 13.60
CA GLN A 263 -28.48 15.26 13.81
C GLN A 263 -27.98 13.86 14.06
N PRO A 264 -28.48 13.14 15.07
CA PRO A 264 -28.22 11.73 15.21
C PRO A 264 -28.85 11.01 14.01
N ASP A 265 -28.08 10.78 12.98
CA ASP A 265 -28.46 9.83 11.94
C ASP A 265 -28.27 8.42 12.50
N LEU A 266 -29.38 7.89 13.07
CA LEU A 266 -29.42 6.54 13.60
C LEU A 266 -29.05 5.50 12.53
N SER A 267 -29.31 5.80 11.26
CA SER A 267 -28.90 4.95 10.13
C SER A 267 -27.39 5.01 9.91
N PHE A 268 -26.77 6.17 10.09
CA PHE A 268 -25.34 6.34 9.99
C PHE A 268 -24.62 5.67 11.17
N GLN A 269 -25.10 5.86 12.40
CA GLN A 269 -24.55 5.18 13.59
C GLN A 269 -24.68 3.66 13.51
N ALA A 270 -25.79 3.17 12.93
CA ALA A 270 -25.96 1.74 12.69
C ALA A 270 -24.97 1.24 11.63
N ARG A 271 -24.77 1.99 10.53
CA ARG A 271 -23.77 1.68 9.49
C ARG A 271 -22.35 1.77 10.00
N GLU A 272 -22.05 2.78 10.83
CA GLU A 272 -20.74 2.93 11.48
C GLU A 272 -20.43 1.74 12.37
N ARG A 273 -21.38 1.29 13.19
CA ARG A 273 -21.24 0.09 14.04
C ARG A 273 -21.08 -1.18 13.20
N ASP A 274 -21.87 -1.34 12.14
CA ASP A 274 -21.77 -2.47 11.21
C ASP A 274 -20.39 -2.46 10.50
N LEU A 275 -19.92 -1.29 10.07
CA LEU A 275 -18.61 -1.14 9.43
C LEU A 275 -17.47 -1.46 10.40
N LEU A 276 -17.52 -0.95 11.62
CA LEU A 276 -16.54 -1.28 12.66
C LEU A 276 -16.53 -2.77 13.01
N ALA A 277 -17.73 -3.38 13.06
CA ALA A 277 -17.86 -4.82 13.26
C ALA A 277 -17.24 -5.61 12.10
N ARG A 278 -17.45 -5.20 10.85
CA ARG A 278 -16.86 -5.82 9.66
C ARG A 278 -15.34 -5.63 9.59
N ILE A 279 -14.85 -4.44 9.93
CA ILE A 279 -13.41 -4.18 10.02
C ILE A 279 -12.77 -5.11 11.05
N LYS A 280 -13.38 -5.24 12.22
CA LYS A 280 -12.93 -6.17 13.27
C LYS A 280 -12.98 -7.63 12.81
N GLU A 281 -14.01 -8.02 12.08
CA GLU A 281 -14.13 -9.38 11.52
C GLU A 281 -13.04 -9.64 10.47
N VAL A 282 -12.80 -8.69 9.56
CA VAL A 282 -11.73 -8.80 8.55
C VAL A 282 -10.36 -8.89 9.24
N TYR A 283 -10.09 -8.04 10.21
CA TYR A 283 -8.85 -8.11 10.99
C TYR A 283 -8.66 -9.46 11.68
N ASN A 284 -9.72 -9.99 12.30
CA ASN A 284 -9.66 -11.31 12.92
C ASN A 284 -9.42 -12.43 11.90
N ARG A 285 -10.04 -12.34 10.71
CA ARG A 285 -9.79 -13.30 9.62
C ARG A 285 -8.37 -13.23 9.10
N GLU A 286 -7.80 -12.04 8.97
CA GLU A 286 -6.39 -11.85 8.60
C GLU A 286 -5.45 -12.48 9.63
N GLN A 287 -5.70 -12.26 10.92
CA GLN A 287 -4.90 -12.91 11.98
C GLN A 287 -4.98 -14.45 11.92
N ILE A 288 -6.16 -14.98 11.63
CA ILE A 288 -6.34 -16.43 11.45
C ILE A 288 -5.60 -16.93 10.20
N LEU A 289 -5.60 -16.16 9.13
CA LEU A 289 -4.86 -16.51 7.90
C LEU A 289 -3.36 -16.50 8.12
N VAL A 290 -2.82 -15.48 8.77
CA VAL A 290 -1.40 -15.40 9.16
C VAL A 290 -1.00 -16.59 10.02
N ALA A 291 -1.83 -16.96 11.01
CA ALA A 291 -1.57 -18.14 11.85
C ALA A 291 -1.59 -19.44 11.04
N LYS A 292 -2.52 -19.59 10.09
CA LYS A 292 -2.59 -20.76 9.20
C LYS A 292 -1.41 -20.83 8.23
N GLU A 293 -0.94 -19.71 7.70
CA GLU A 293 0.25 -19.66 6.88
C GLU A 293 1.49 -20.10 7.66
N ALA A 294 1.64 -19.62 8.89
CA ALA A 294 2.73 -20.04 9.76
C ALA A 294 2.68 -21.54 10.08
N ASP A 295 1.48 -22.12 10.35
CA ASP A 295 1.28 -23.56 10.56
C ASP A 295 1.60 -24.35 9.28
N LEU A 296 1.16 -23.87 8.11
CA LEU A 296 1.48 -24.47 6.82
C LEU A 296 2.98 -24.50 6.54
N ASP A 297 3.67 -23.41 6.81
CA ASP A 297 5.12 -23.34 6.63
C ASP A 297 5.87 -24.24 7.64
N GLN A 298 5.36 -24.38 8.84
CA GLN A 298 5.89 -25.37 9.80
C GLN A 298 5.69 -26.80 9.29
N ARG A 299 4.49 -27.14 8.80
CA ARG A 299 4.22 -28.47 8.21
C ARG A 299 5.06 -28.76 6.98
N LYS A 300 5.30 -27.77 6.11
CA LYS A 300 6.23 -27.91 4.97
C LYS A 300 7.64 -28.24 5.45
N ARG A 301 8.14 -27.55 6.48
CA ARG A 301 9.44 -27.86 7.09
C ARG A 301 9.48 -29.28 7.66
N ASP A 302 8.44 -29.67 8.39
CA ASP A 302 8.36 -31.01 9.00
C ASP A 302 8.31 -32.14 7.93
N VAL A 303 7.56 -31.92 6.83
CA VAL A 303 7.52 -32.84 5.68
C VAL A 303 8.90 -32.93 5.02
N TYR A 304 9.55 -31.78 4.76
CA TYR A 304 10.87 -31.76 4.18
C TYR A 304 11.91 -32.48 5.05
N GLU A 305 11.89 -32.27 6.36
CA GLU A 305 12.78 -32.99 7.29
C GLU A 305 12.51 -34.50 7.29
N ARG A 306 11.24 -34.89 7.21
CA ARG A 306 10.82 -36.29 7.14
C ARG A 306 11.27 -36.97 5.84
N GLU A 307 11.11 -36.29 4.72
CA GLU A 307 11.59 -36.77 3.40
C GLU A 307 13.13 -36.94 3.40
N GLN A 308 13.85 -35.98 3.97
CA GLN A 308 15.30 -36.08 4.14
C GLN A 308 15.70 -37.26 5.02
N TYR A 309 14.97 -37.48 6.11
CA TYR A 309 15.20 -38.62 7.02
C TYR A 309 14.95 -39.95 6.30
N VAL A 310 13.83 -40.10 5.57
CA VAL A 310 13.49 -41.30 4.81
C VAL A 310 14.56 -41.59 3.75
N ALA A 311 14.93 -40.57 2.97
CA ALA A 311 15.95 -40.70 1.94
C ALA A 311 17.29 -41.17 2.49
N VAL A 312 17.73 -40.62 3.64
CA VAL A 312 18.96 -41.06 4.30
C VAL A 312 18.85 -42.48 4.81
N HIS A 313 17.70 -42.87 5.37
CA HIS A 313 17.48 -44.19 5.92
C HIS A 313 17.43 -45.26 4.82
N GLU A 314 16.75 -45.00 3.71
CA GLU A 314 16.70 -45.89 2.55
C GLU A 314 18.10 -46.04 1.91
N TRP A 315 18.82 -44.95 1.76
CA TRP A 315 20.16 -44.98 1.20
C TRP A 315 21.14 -45.73 2.12
N THR A 316 21.02 -45.55 3.44
CA THR A 316 21.81 -46.30 4.44
C THR A 316 21.50 -47.78 4.40
N ARG A 317 20.19 -48.12 4.28
CA ARG A 317 19.73 -49.50 4.14
C ARG A 317 20.30 -50.16 2.86
N TYR A 318 20.29 -49.41 1.74
CA TYR A 318 20.80 -49.89 0.49
C TYR A 318 22.32 -50.17 0.54
N ILE A 319 23.09 -49.35 1.23
CA ILE A 319 24.54 -49.53 1.42
C ILE A 319 24.86 -50.64 2.42
N ILE A 320 24.13 -50.75 3.52
CA ILE A 320 24.39 -51.74 4.59
C ILE A 320 23.98 -53.16 4.13
N PHE A 321 22.85 -53.26 3.41
CA PHE A 321 22.34 -54.56 2.94
C PHE A 321 22.73 -54.92 1.50
N ALA A 322 23.57 -54.09 0.85
CA ALA A 322 24.17 -54.49 -0.41
C ALA A 322 24.98 -55.80 -0.18
N PRO A 323 24.77 -56.82 -1.05
CA PRO A 323 25.41 -58.12 -0.84
C PRO A 323 26.92 -57.97 -0.56
N VAL A 324 27.41 -58.75 0.38
CA VAL A 324 28.79 -58.71 0.92
C VAL A 324 29.89 -58.82 -0.16
N ARG A 325 29.52 -59.06 -1.41
CA ARG A 325 30.42 -59.20 -2.58
C ARG A 325 30.75 -57.88 -3.30
N LEU A 326 30.19 -56.73 -2.89
CA LEU A 326 30.60 -55.43 -3.46
C LEU A 326 31.99 -55.07 -2.95
N SER A 327 32.97 -55.01 -3.88
CA SER A 327 34.35 -54.69 -3.55
C SER A 327 34.45 -53.34 -2.84
N TYR A 328 35.42 -53.19 -1.94
CA TYR A 328 35.72 -51.93 -1.21
C TYR A 328 35.78 -50.70 -2.15
N ARG A 329 36.22 -50.89 -3.41
CA ARG A 329 36.25 -49.81 -4.42
C ARG A 329 34.88 -49.31 -4.84
N VAL A 330 33.88 -50.18 -4.99
CA VAL A 330 32.52 -49.79 -5.34
C VAL A 330 31.82 -49.05 -4.19
N ARG A 331 32.03 -49.48 -2.96
CA ARG A 331 31.54 -48.76 -1.78
C ARG A 331 32.13 -47.35 -1.67
N ARG A 332 33.45 -47.21 -1.92
CA ARG A 332 34.12 -45.92 -1.91
C ARG A 332 33.64 -45.00 -3.05
N TRP A 333 33.35 -45.57 -4.21
CA TRP A 333 32.79 -44.84 -5.36
C TRP A 333 31.38 -44.33 -5.07
N LEU A 334 30.50 -45.15 -4.48
CA LEU A 334 29.16 -44.77 -4.07
C LEU A 334 29.15 -43.64 -3.04
N TYR A 335 30.07 -43.66 -2.09
CA TYR A 335 30.25 -42.57 -1.12
C TYR A 335 30.81 -41.30 -1.79
N ALA A 336 31.67 -41.40 -2.75
CA ALA A 336 32.25 -40.24 -3.44
C ALA A 336 31.24 -39.54 -4.39
N HIS A 337 30.23 -40.26 -4.87
CA HIS A 337 29.23 -39.75 -5.80
C HIS A 337 27.83 -39.54 -5.10
N ALA A 338 27.78 -39.59 -3.79
CA ALA A 338 26.60 -39.29 -3.06
C ALA A 338 26.23 -37.81 -3.24
N PRO A 339 24.93 -37.50 -3.47
CA PRO A 339 24.50 -36.10 -3.61
C PRO A 339 24.91 -35.24 -2.40
N PRO A 340 25.33 -33.99 -2.63
CA PRO A 340 25.82 -33.10 -1.55
C PRO A 340 24.88 -32.97 -0.35
N TRP A 341 23.57 -32.96 -0.60
CA TRP A 341 22.54 -32.86 0.44
C TRP A 341 22.50 -34.11 1.35
N LEU A 342 22.79 -35.29 0.80
CA LEU A 342 22.81 -36.53 1.54
C LEU A 342 24.01 -36.61 2.48
N VAL A 343 25.16 -36.09 2.05
CA VAL A 343 26.37 -35.97 2.87
C VAL A 343 26.18 -34.99 4.00
N ALA A 344 25.50 -33.87 3.74
CA ALA A 344 25.14 -32.85 4.74
C ALA A 344 24.15 -33.39 5.78
N ALA A 345 23.11 -34.11 5.37
CA ALA A 345 22.12 -34.71 6.25
C ALA A 345 22.76 -35.76 7.18
N LYS A 346 23.69 -36.58 6.66
CA LYS A 346 24.45 -37.55 7.48
C LYS A 346 25.35 -36.87 8.51
N ARG A 347 26.03 -35.78 8.15
CA ARG A 347 26.81 -34.98 9.11
C ARG A 347 25.94 -34.41 10.23
N LYS A 348 24.74 -33.93 9.92
CA LYS A 348 23.81 -33.38 10.89
C LYS A 348 23.27 -34.44 11.85
N MET A 349 23.00 -35.67 11.38
CA MET A 349 22.46 -36.77 12.21
C MET A 349 23.50 -37.54 13.02
N PHE A 350 24.73 -37.65 12.53
CA PHE A 350 25.77 -38.49 13.14
C PHE A 350 27.02 -37.73 13.60
N GLY A 351 27.09 -36.41 13.33
CA GLY A 351 28.27 -35.59 13.62
C GLY A 351 28.45 -35.16 15.08
N THR A 352 27.52 -35.51 15.98
CA THR A 352 27.60 -35.15 17.42
C THR A 352 28.16 -36.23 18.31
N ALA A 353 28.45 -37.44 17.79
CA ALA A 353 28.88 -38.57 18.62
C ALA A 353 30.40 -38.64 18.86
N ASN A 354 31.24 -37.92 18.09
CA ASN A 354 32.70 -38.03 18.20
C ASN A 354 33.41 -36.81 18.84
N ALA A 355 32.69 -35.91 19.47
CA ALA A 355 33.32 -34.72 20.10
C ALA A 355 33.48 -34.85 21.63
N LYS A 356 33.34 -36.05 22.22
CA LYS A 356 33.44 -36.22 23.67
C LYS A 356 34.46 -37.30 24.11
N SER A 357 35.57 -37.49 23.43
CA SER A 357 36.63 -38.38 23.90
C SER A 357 38.06 -37.91 23.61
N ASP A 358 38.32 -36.62 23.76
CA ASP A 358 39.71 -36.16 23.88
C ASP A 358 39.78 -34.97 24.80
N GLY A 359 40.12 -35.21 26.02
CA GLY A 359 40.33 -34.14 27.00
C GLY A 359 40.38 -34.61 28.44
N THR A 360 41.35 -35.43 28.80
CA THR A 360 41.95 -35.38 30.14
C THR A 360 43.17 -36.29 30.21
N ARG A 361 44.34 -35.74 29.96
CA ARG A 361 45.60 -36.16 30.59
C ARG A 361 46.42 -34.91 30.87
N SER A 362 46.16 -34.30 32.01
CA SER A 362 47.09 -33.38 32.63
C SER A 362 48.23 -34.22 33.24
N ARG A 363 49.42 -33.98 32.83
CA ARG A 363 50.59 -34.33 33.63
C ARG A 363 50.93 -33.16 34.54
N GLY A 364 50.92 -33.46 35.83
CA GLY A 364 51.53 -32.59 36.81
C GLY A 364 53.07 -32.67 36.76
N THR A 365 53.66 -31.57 36.95
CA THR A 365 54.76 -31.26 37.91
C THR A 365 54.67 -29.76 38.14
#